data_d37fb48f1df1fe02dc7e78f99684aae0
#
_entry.id   d37fb48f1df1fe02dc7e78f99684aae0
#
_cell.length_a   1.000
_cell.length_b   1.000
_cell.length_c   1.000
_cell.angle_alpha   90.00
_cell.angle_beta   90.00
_cell.angle_gamma   90.00
#
_symmetry.space_group_name_H-M   'P 1'
#
loop_
_entity.id
_entity.type
_entity.pdbx_description
1 polymer ?
#
loop_
_entity_poly.entity_id
_entity_poly.type
_entity_poly.pdbx_seq_one_letter_code
_entity_poly.pdbx_strand_id
1 'polypeptide(L)'
;MKYIVTGGCGFIGSNLVDKLINLGHEVTIFDDLSSGKVENLNEKARFIEVDISSDDEISECIDWFDGVDTVFHTAAKARVQPSIIDPITFNKTNVDGTLTLLKMAVDSGVRRFVYSASSSAYGNTDIFPTPESHPTNPLSPYGAQKLMGEIYCKTFSQVYDIETVSLRYFNVYGERQLLEGAYCLVMGIFVQQRLNNKPMTIRGDGEQRRDFTYVSDVVDANIKASQSDKVGKGEVINV
;
A
#
# COMPACT_ATOMS: atom_id res chain seq x y z
N MET A 1 18.01 5.43 -10.48
CA MET A 1 17.55 4.08 -10.15
C MET A 1 16.23 3.83 -10.86
N LYS A 2 15.89 2.57 -11.13
CA LYS A 2 14.59 2.17 -11.69
C LYS A 2 13.70 1.61 -10.58
N TYR A 3 12.46 2.01 -10.55
CA TYR A 3 11.47 1.58 -9.56
C TYR A 3 10.17 1.11 -10.22
N ILE A 4 9.51 0.13 -9.63
CA ILE A 4 8.11 -0.19 -9.91
C ILE A 4 7.28 0.29 -8.73
N VAL A 5 6.16 0.97 -9.02
CA VAL A 5 5.13 1.34 -8.04
C VAL A 5 3.82 0.71 -8.49
N THR A 6 3.37 -0.33 -7.79
CA THR A 6 2.04 -0.90 -8.05
C THR A 6 0.98 -0.07 -7.33
N GLY A 7 -0.18 0.12 -7.94
CA GLY A 7 -1.19 1.06 -7.43
C GLY A 7 -0.77 2.53 -7.56
N GLY A 8 0.08 2.84 -8.56
CA GLY A 8 0.68 4.15 -8.73
C GLY A 8 -0.27 5.25 -9.20
N CYS A 9 -1.50 4.92 -9.59
CA CYS A 9 -2.57 5.88 -9.88
C CYS A 9 -3.51 6.10 -8.68
N GLY A 10 -3.29 5.35 -7.58
CA GLY A 10 -4.02 5.49 -6.34
C GLY A 10 -3.56 6.68 -5.47
N PHE A 11 -4.19 6.85 -4.30
CA PHE A 11 -3.90 7.94 -3.38
C PHE A 11 -2.43 7.96 -2.93
N ILE A 12 -1.94 6.91 -2.28
CA ILE A 12 -0.57 6.87 -1.75
C ILE A 12 0.43 6.69 -2.88
N GLY A 13 0.17 5.75 -3.80
CA GLY A 13 1.07 5.40 -4.89
C GLY A 13 1.40 6.58 -5.79
N SER A 14 0.42 7.41 -6.15
CA SER A 14 0.66 8.55 -7.04
C SER A 14 1.50 9.67 -6.39
N ASN A 15 1.34 9.89 -5.08
CA ASN A 15 2.21 10.81 -4.33
C ASN A 15 3.65 10.29 -4.25
N LEU A 16 3.81 8.97 -4.10
CA LEU A 16 5.13 8.33 -4.11
C LEU A 16 5.78 8.43 -5.50
N VAL A 17 5.03 8.15 -6.57
CA VAL A 17 5.51 8.29 -7.96
C VAL A 17 6.02 9.70 -8.22
N ASP A 18 5.24 10.71 -7.87
CA ASP A 18 5.65 12.12 -8.07
C ASP A 18 6.94 12.44 -7.34
N LYS A 19 7.08 11.98 -6.10
CA LYS A 19 8.30 12.20 -5.31
C LYS A 19 9.50 11.50 -5.94
N LEU A 20 9.37 10.25 -6.38
CA LEU A 20 10.45 9.50 -7.01
C LEU A 20 10.90 10.15 -8.34
N ILE A 21 9.95 10.56 -9.18
CA ILE A 21 10.22 11.30 -10.42
C ILE A 21 10.94 12.63 -10.14
N ASN A 22 10.49 13.38 -9.13
CA ASN A 22 11.12 14.65 -8.74
C ASN A 22 12.54 14.48 -8.20
N LEU A 23 12.87 13.30 -7.67
CA LEU A 23 14.22 12.91 -7.26
C LEU A 23 15.08 12.40 -8.45
N GLY A 24 14.55 12.40 -9.67
CA GLY A 24 15.29 12.02 -10.87
C GLY A 24 15.35 10.51 -11.12
N HIS A 25 14.41 9.74 -10.57
CA HIS A 25 14.36 8.30 -10.77
C HIS A 25 13.44 7.91 -11.94
N GLU A 26 13.70 6.75 -12.54
CA GLU A 26 12.83 6.12 -13.52
C GLU A 26 11.75 5.32 -12.77
N VAL A 27 10.49 5.54 -13.10
CA VAL A 27 9.36 4.90 -12.44
C VAL A 27 8.45 4.24 -13.46
N THR A 28 8.15 2.96 -13.25
CA THR A 28 7.09 2.24 -13.94
C THR A 28 5.92 2.05 -12.97
N ILE A 29 4.72 2.40 -13.42
CA ILE A 29 3.47 2.26 -12.67
C ILE A 29 2.75 1.02 -13.17
N PHE A 30 2.32 0.15 -12.25
CA PHE A 30 1.36 -0.93 -12.48
C PHE A 30 0.06 -0.59 -11.77
N ASP A 31 -1.05 -0.44 -12.52
CA ASP A 31 -2.35 -0.10 -11.94
C ASP A 31 -3.48 -0.58 -12.88
N ASP A 32 -4.55 -1.13 -12.34
CA ASP A 32 -5.72 -1.58 -13.09
C ASP A 32 -6.81 -0.50 -13.22
N LEU A 33 -6.55 0.69 -12.68
CA LEU A 33 -7.48 1.81 -12.60
C LEU A 33 -8.83 1.51 -11.92
N SER A 34 -8.94 0.36 -11.23
CA SER A 34 -10.18 -0.02 -10.52
C SER A 34 -10.53 0.93 -9.35
N SER A 35 -9.51 1.56 -8.78
CA SER A 35 -9.64 2.60 -7.75
C SER A 35 -8.71 3.79 -7.97
N GLY A 36 -7.64 3.59 -8.70
CA GLY A 36 -6.75 4.63 -9.21
C GLY A 36 -7.46 5.54 -10.22
N LYS A 37 -6.90 6.72 -10.44
CA LYS A 37 -7.44 7.71 -11.37
C LYS A 37 -6.39 8.09 -12.41
N VAL A 38 -6.80 8.15 -13.66
CA VAL A 38 -5.94 8.60 -14.77
C VAL A 38 -5.36 10.00 -14.51
N GLU A 39 -6.15 10.87 -13.85
CA GLU A 39 -5.72 12.23 -13.51
C GLU A 39 -4.56 12.28 -12.51
N ASN A 40 -4.30 11.17 -11.81
CA ASN A 40 -3.17 11.04 -10.90
C ASN A 40 -1.89 10.54 -11.60
N LEU A 41 -1.99 10.13 -12.86
CA LEU A 41 -0.86 9.61 -13.62
C LEU A 41 0.19 10.71 -13.85
N ASN A 42 1.43 10.44 -13.46
CA ASN A 42 2.54 11.32 -13.78
C ASN A 42 3.02 11.05 -15.22
N GLU A 43 2.98 12.06 -16.06
CA GLU A 43 3.35 11.95 -17.49
C GLU A 43 4.81 11.52 -17.74
N LYS A 44 5.69 11.65 -16.76
CA LYS A 44 7.09 11.21 -16.84
C LYS A 44 7.30 9.76 -16.39
N ALA A 45 6.31 9.15 -15.76
CA ALA A 45 6.34 7.73 -15.41
C ALA A 45 5.88 6.88 -16.59
N ARG A 46 6.40 5.67 -16.70
CA ARG A 46 5.84 4.67 -17.62
C ARG A 46 4.62 4.04 -16.97
N PHE A 47 3.51 3.99 -17.68
CA PHE A 47 2.28 3.38 -17.21
C PHE A 47 2.02 2.06 -17.93
N ILE A 48 1.73 1.03 -17.15
CA ILE A 48 1.29 -0.31 -17.59
C ILE A 48 -0.05 -0.58 -16.90
N GLU A 49 -1.11 -0.66 -17.68
CA GLU A 49 -2.42 -1.06 -17.18
C GLU A 49 -2.42 -2.58 -16.99
N VAL A 50 -2.56 -3.02 -15.74
CA VAL A 50 -2.48 -4.44 -15.37
C VAL A 50 -3.21 -4.72 -14.06
N ASP A 51 -4.04 -5.76 -14.04
CA ASP A 51 -4.60 -6.32 -12.81
C ASP A 51 -3.62 -7.33 -12.21
N ILE A 52 -3.03 -7.00 -11.07
CA ILE A 52 -2.10 -7.89 -10.35
C ILE A 52 -2.75 -9.17 -9.82
N SER A 53 -4.07 -9.28 -9.83
CA SER A 53 -4.82 -10.48 -9.47
C SER A 53 -5.07 -11.43 -10.64
N SER A 54 -4.70 -11.02 -11.86
CA SER A 54 -4.79 -11.79 -13.09
C SER A 54 -3.43 -12.43 -13.38
N ASP A 55 -3.31 -13.74 -13.19
CA ASP A 55 -2.04 -14.47 -13.44
C ASP A 55 -1.57 -14.30 -14.88
N ASP A 56 -2.49 -14.26 -15.83
CA ASP A 56 -2.17 -14.10 -17.25
C ASP A 56 -1.58 -12.69 -17.51
N GLU A 57 -2.27 -11.63 -17.05
CA GLU A 57 -1.82 -10.26 -17.30
C GLU A 57 -0.50 -9.95 -16.60
N ILE A 58 -0.37 -10.32 -15.31
CA ILE A 58 0.84 -9.98 -14.56
C ILE A 58 2.07 -10.76 -15.05
N SER A 59 1.90 -11.99 -15.53
CA SER A 59 3.01 -12.79 -16.07
C SER A 59 3.64 -12.17 -17.32
N GLU A 60 2.85 -11.48 -18.15
CA GLU A 60 3.34 -10.75 -19.33
C GLU A 60 4.19 -9.52 -18.93
N CYS A 61 4.15 -9.12 -17.67
CA CYS A 61 4.88 -7.95 -17.16
C CYS A 61 6.30 -8.27 -16.67
N ILE A 62 6.80 -9.50 -16.81
CA ILE A 62 8.09 -9.91 -16.25
C ILE A 62 9.26 -9.06 -16.78
N ASP A 63 9.25 -8.70 -18.05
CA ASP A 63 10.31 -7.89 -18.66
C ASP A 63 10.45 -6.48 -18.08
N TRP A 64 9.40 -5.97 -17.46
CA TRP A 64 9.42 -4.66 -16.80
C TRP A 64 10.24 -4.64 -15.51
N PHE A 65 10.55 -5.80 -14.94
CA PHE A 65 11.38 -5.93 -13.74
C PHE A 65 12.89 -5.86 -14.06
N ASP A 66 13.29 -5.89 -15.33
CA ASP A 66 14.71 -5.84 -15.70
C ASP A 66 15.40 -4.55 -15.22
N GLY A 67 16.44 -4.73 -14.41
CA GLY A 67 17.22 -3.64 -13.81
C GLY A 67 16.45 -2.79 -12.78
N VAL A 68 15.31 -3.26 -12.27
CA VAL A 68 14.57 -2.62 -11.19
C VAL A 68 15.30 -2.80 -9.86
N ASP A 69 15.54 -1.70 -9.16
CA ASP A 69 16.15 -1.71 -7.83
C ASP A 69 15.14 -2.08 -6.74
N THR A 70 14.01 -1.41 -6.74
CA THR A 70 12.99 -1.59 -5.71
C THR A 70 11.59 -1.63 -6.29
N VAL A 71 10.76 -2.54 -5.79
CA VAL A 71 9.31 -2.54 -5.97
C VAL A 71 8.65 -1.94 -4.75
N PHE A 72 7.85 -0.89 -4.95
CA PHE A 72 6.93 -0.34 -3.94
C PHE A 72 5.54 -0.90 -4.21
N HIS A 73 5.11 -1.81 -3.36
CA HIS A 73 3.83 -2.47 -3.53
C HIS A 73 2.72 -1.76 -2.75
N THR A 74 2.03 -0.82 -3.42
CA THR A 74 0.92 -0.06 -2.85
C THR A 74 -0.46 -0.50 -3.39
N ALA A 75 -0.49 -1.31 -4.47
CA ALA A 75 -1.74 -1.86 -5.00
C ALA A 75 -2.42 -2.74 -3.96
N ALA A 76 -3.69 -2.50 -3.73
CA ALA A 76 -4.53 -3.32 -2.87
C ALA A 76 -6.00 -2.95 -3.03
N LYS A 77 -6.88 -3.93 -2.89
CA LYS A 77 -8.27 -3.65 -2.54
C LYS A 77 -8.32 -3.30 -1.05
N ALA A 78 -8.59 -2.03 -0.73
CA ALA A 78 -8.56 -1.50 0.63
C ALA A 78 -9.96 -1.47 1.25
N ARG A 79 -10.05 -1.51 2.57
CA ARG A 79 -11.25 -1.35 3.40
C ARG A 79 -11.82 -2.61 4.00
N VAL A 80 -12.23 -2.44 5.23
CA VAL A 80 -12.79 -3.49 6.06
C VAL A 80 -14.14 -3.96 5.53
N GLN A 81 -15.11 -3.06 5.37
CA GLN A 81 -16.48 -3.46 5.02
C GLN A 81 -16.59 -4.14 3.64
N PRO A 82 -16.01 -3.62 2.55
CA PRO A 82 -16.00 -4.34 1.29
C PRO A 82 -15.34 -5.72 1.36
N SER A 83 -14.27 -5.87 2.15
CA SER A 83 -13.60 -7.18 2.31
C SER A 83 -14.44 -8.22 3.04
N ILE A 84 -15.39 -7.79 3.89
CA ILE A 84 -16.36 -8.69 4.53
C ILE A 84 -17.42 -9.15 3.53
N ILE A 85 -17.79 -8.28 2.60
CA ILE A 85 -18.80 -8.58 1.58
C ILE A 85 -18.22 -9.51 0.51
N ASP A 86 -17.01 -9.24 0.04
CA ASP A 86 -16.34 -10.02 -1.01
C ASP A 86 -14.89 -10.37 -0.63
N PRO A 87 -14.70 -11.29 0.33
CA PRO A 87 -13.37 -11.65 0.78
C PRO A 87 -12.53 -12.36 -0.28
N ILE A 88 -13.17 -13.03 -1.24
CA ILE A 88 -12.47 -13.82 -2.27
C ILE A 88 -11.77 -12.92 -3.28
N THR A 89 -12.49 -11.95 -3.86
CA THR A 89 -11.87 -10.97 -4.78
C THR A 89 -10.80 -10.15 -4.08
N PHE A 90 -11.03 -9.77 -2.82
CA PHE A 90 -10.00 -9.09 -2.02
C PHE A 90 -8.76 -9.97 -1.81
N ASN A 91 -8.93 -11.27 -1.58
CA ASN A 91 -7.80 -12.20 -1.40
C ASN A 91 -6.96 -12.31 -2.67
N LYS A 92 -7.59 -12.45 -3.83
CA LYS A 92 -6.89 -12.53 -5.11
C LYS A 92 -5.93 -11.35 -5.31
N THR A 93 -6.40 -10.13 -5.09
CA THR A 93 -5.55 -8.94 -5.23
C THR A 93 -4.53 -8.83 -4.09
N ASN A 94 -4.99 -8.94 -2.82
CA ASN A 94 -4.16 -8.58 -1.66
C ASN A 94 -3.19 -9.67 -1.24
N VAL A 95 -3.48 -10.94 -1.53
CA VAL A 95 -2.65 -12.08 -1.13
C VAL A 95 -1.99 -12.74 -2.35
N ASP A 96 -2.79 -13.21 -3.31
CA ASP A 96 -2.26 -13.93 -4.46
C ASP A 96 -1.43 -12.97 -5.34
N GLY A 97 -1.94 -11.78 -5.67
CA GLY A 97 -1.21 -10.75 -6.41
C GLY A 97 0.07 -10.28 -5.71
N THR A 98 0.05 -10.14 -4.36
CA THR A 98 1.27 -9.83 -3.59
C THR A 98 2.30 -10.95 -3.70
N LEU A 99 1.87 -12.20 -3.60
CA LEU A 99 2.76 -13.36 -3.69
C LEU A 99 3.38 -13.47 -5.09
N THR A 100 2.58 -13.29 -6.14
CA THR A 100 3.04 -13.30 -7.53
C THR A 100 4.09 -12.20 -7.76
N LEU A 101 3.81 -10.96 -7.33
CA LEU A 101 4.77 -9.86 -7.45
C LEU A 101 6.08 -10.09 -6.68
N LEU A 102 6.00 -10.64 -5.47
CA LEU A 102 7.19 -11.03 -4.70
C LEU A 102 8.02 -12.06 -5.46
N LYS A 103 7.37 -13.08 -6.05
CA LYS A 103 8.07 -14.12 -6.80
C LYS A 103 8.71 -13.55 -8.08
N MET A 104 8.01 -12.70 -8.81
CA MET A 104 8.55 -12.02 -9.99
C MET A 104 9.76 -11.14 -9.63
N ALA A 105 9.67 -10.41 -8.51
CA ALA A 105 10.78 -9.60 -8.02
C ALA A 105 12.04 -10.45 -7.71
N VAL A 106 11.86 -11.61 -7.08
CA VAL A 106 12.96 -12.58 -6.84
C VAL A 106 13.55 -13.07 -8.15
N ASP A 107 12.69 -13.55 -9.07
CA ASP A 107 13.13 -14.16 -10.34
C ASP A 107 13.87 -13.17 -11.24
N SER A 108 13.58 -11.88 -11.11
CA SER A 108 14.23 -10.80 -11.86
C SER A 108 15.39 -10.15 -11.13
N GLY A 109 15.77 -10.64 -9.95
CA GLY A 109 16.90 -10.11 -9.18
C GLY A 109 16.67 -8.70 -8.62
N VAL A 110 15.42 -8.32 -8.34
CA VAL A 110 15.09 -7.06 -7.66
C VAL A 110 15.71 -7.07 -6.26
N ARG A 111 16.45 -6.02 -5.93
CA ARG A 111 17.12 -5.92 -4.64
C ARG A 111 16.15 -5.83 -3.47
N ARG A 112 15.10 -5.00 -3.58
CA ARG A 112 14.23 -4.71 -2.43
C ARG A 112 12.75 -4.64 -2.80
N PHE A 113 11.91 -5.11 -1.87
CA PHE A 113 10.45 -5.03 -1.96
C PHE A 113 9.91 -4.31 -0.72
N VAL A 114 9.29 -3.14 -0.91
CA VAL A 114 8.64 -2.35 0.15
C VAL A 114 7.15 -2.57 0.08
N TYR A 115 6.61 -3.21 1.11
CA TYR A 115 5.20 -3.60 1.18
C TYR A 115 4.37 -2.61 2.00
N SER A 116 3.27 -2.15 1.42
CA SER A 116 2.26 -1.33 2.12
C SER A 116 1.36 -2.22 2.97
N ALA A 117 1.75 -2.41 4.22
CA ALA A 117 0.99 -3.10 5.24
C ALA A 117 -0.06 -2.19 5.89
N SER A 118 -0.67 -2.62 6.98
CA SER A 118 -1.76 -1.87 7.62
C SER A 118 -1.80 -2.08 9.13
N SER A 119 -2.10 -1.04 9.89
CA SER A 119 -2.41 -1.12 11.32
C SER A 119 -3.60 -2.02 11.64
N SER A 120 -4.46 -2.34 10.64
CA SER A 120 -5.56 -3.30 10.81
C SER A 120 -5.10 -4.73 11.15
N ALA A 121 -3.81 -5.04 10.99
CA ALA A 121 -3.21 -6.28 11.44
C ALA A 121 -3.25 -6.45 12.97
N TYR A 122 -3.22 -5.35 13.72
CA TYR A 122 -3.30 -5.40 15.19
C TYR A 122 -4.67 -5.78 15.72
N GLY A 123 -5.76 -5.43 15.00
CA GLY A 123 -7.12 -5.52 15.52
C GLY A 123 -7.38 -4.48 16.61
N ASN A 124 -8.06 -4.89 17.69
CA ASN A 124 -8.25 -4.05 18.86
C ASN A 124 -7.02 -4.11 19.77
N THR A 125 -6.57 -2.96 20.21
CA THR A 125 -5.47 -2.82 21.16
C THR A 125 -5.83 -1.78 22.22
N ASP A 126 -5.38 -1.98 23.45
CA ASP A 126 -5.45 -1.08 24.61
C ASP A 126 -4.08 -0.48 24.95
N ILE A 127 -3.04 -0.83 24.17
CA ILE A 127 -1.68 -0.29 24.36
C ILE A 127 -1.45 0.83 23.33
N PHE A 128 -1.22 2.03 23.83
CA PHE A 128 -0.98 3.22 23.01
C PHE A 128 0.25 3.99 23.52
N PRO A 129 1.20 4.37 22.64
CA PRO A 129 1.30 3.97 21.22
C PRO A 129 1.52 2.47 21.08
N THR A 130 0.90 1.87 20.05
CA THR A 130 1.01 0.43 19.78
C THR A 130 2.39 0.12 19.21
N PRO A 131 3.25 -0.68 19.88
CA PRO A 131 4.56 -1.01 19.32
C PRO A 131 4.44 -2.11 18.25
N GLU A 132 5.43 -2.22 17.36
CA GLU A 132 5.47 -3.26 16.32
C GLU A 132 5.52 -4.68 16.90
N SER A 133 6.02 -4.83 18.14
CA SER A 133 6.03 -6.10 18.87
C SER A 133 4.66 -6.52 19.42
N HIS A 134 3.64 -5.65 19.35
CA HIS A 134 2.29 -6.00 19.78
C HIS A 134 1.75 -7.18 18.97
N PRO A 135 1.11 -8.18 19.61
CA PRO A 135 0.50 -9.31 18.90
C PRO A 135 -0.49 -8.85 17.82
N THR A 136 -0.48 -9.54 16.70
CA THR A 136 -1.44 -9.30 15.62
C THR A 136 -2.70 -10.15 15.83
N ASN A 137 -3.87 -9.52 15.72
CA ASN A 137 -5.17 -10.19 15.84
C ASN A 137 -6.19 -9.49 14.90
N PRO A 138 -6.07 -9.66 13.57
CA PRO A 138 -6.91 -8.94 12.61
C PRO A 138 -8.38 -9.32 12.78
N LEU A 139 -9.27 -8.32 12.73
CA LEU A 139 -10.72 -8.46 12.92
C LEU A 139 -11.51 -8.41 11.61
N SER A 140 -10.84 -8.51 10.48
CA SER A 140 -11.47 -8.46 9.16
C SER A 140 -10.65 -9.23 8.13
N PRO A 141 -11.28 -9.70 7.03
CA PRO A 141 -10.54 -10.29 5.91
C PRO A 141 -9.43 -9.38 5.39
N TYR A 142 -9.69 -8.07 5.22
CA TYR A 142 -8.67 -7.10 4.82
C TYR A 142 -7.45 -7.07 5.77
N GLY A 143 -7.70 -7.01 7.09
CA GLY A 143 -6.62 -7.02 8.08
C GLY A 143 -5.80 -8.32 8.04
N ALA A 144 -6.49 -9.46 7.87
CA ALA A 144 -5.84 -10.76 7.73
C ALA A 144 -5.00 -10.84 6.44
N GLN A 145 -5.53 -10.37 5.31
CA GLN A 145 -4.83 -10.35 4.03
C GLN A 145 -3.57 -9.46 4.08
N LYS A 146 -3.65 -8.30 4.73
CA LYS A 146 -2.48 -7.42 4.91
C LYS A 146 -1.42 -8.08 5.80
N LEU A 147 -1.83 -8.79 6.85
CA LEU A 147 -0.91 -9.57 7.69
C LEU A 147 -0.26 -10.74 6.91
N MET A 148 -1.01 -11.42 6.04
CA MET A 148 -0.45 -12.46 5.17
C MET A 148 0.65 -11.92 4.26
N GLY A 149 0.49 -10.72 3.69
CA GLY A 149 1.53 -10.06 2.92
C GLY A 149 2.80 -9.77 3.74
N GLU A 150 2.68 -9.35 5.00
CA GLU A 150 3.83 -9.19 5.90
C GLU A 150 4.55 -10.52 6.16
N ILE A 151 3.77 -11.60 6.37
CA ILE A 151 4.33 -12.95 6.58
C ILE A 151 5.10 -13.41 5.33
N TYR A 152 4.55 -13.21 4.13
CA TYR A 152 5.25 -13.50 2.89
C TYR A 152 6.52 -12.67 2.73
N CYS A 153 6.47 -11.36 2.94
CA CYS A 153 7.64 -10.49 2.88
C CYS A 153 8.75 -11.01 3.80
N LYS A 154 8.43 -11.30 5.06
CA LYS A 154 9.39 -11.84 6.02
C LYS A 154 9.94 -13.20 5.58
N THR A 155 9.08 -14.11 5.11
CA THR A 155 9.49 -15.43 4.66
C THR A 155 10.40 -15.34 3.44
N PHE A 156 10.07 -14.48 2.46
CA PHE A 156 10.86 -14.31 1.25
C PHE A 156 12.25 -13.76 1.55
N SER A 157 12.39 -12.81 2.47
CA SER A 157 13.72 -12.33 2.88
C SER A 157 14.56 -13.35 3.62
N GLN A 158 13.98 -14.46 4.07
CA GLN A 158 14.69 -15.55 4.75
C GLN A 158 15.10 -16.69 3.80
N VAL A 159 14.32 -16.90 2.73
CA VAL A 159 14.50 -18.07 1.84
C VAL A 159 14.99 -17.69 0.45
N TYR A 160 14.90 -16.42 0.06
CA TYR A 160 15.37 -15.90 -1.22
C TYR A 160 16.33 -14.73 -1.02
N ASP A 161 17.09 -14.40 -2.06
CA ASP A 161 17.99 -13.26 -2.08
C ASP A 161 17.22 -11.98 -2.48
N ILE A 162 16.35 -11.51 -1.56
CA ILE A 162 15.58 -10.28 -1.70
C ILE A 162 15.43 -9.61 -0.33
N GLU A 163 15.65 -8.31 -0.27
CA GLU A 163 15.37 -7.51 0.92
C GLU A 163 13.89 -7.12 0.96
N THR A 164 13.22 -7.29 2.10
CA THR A 164 11.83 -6.88 2.25
C THR A 164 11.61 -6.02 3.49
N VAL A 165 10.70 -5.05 3.39
CA VAL A 165 10.26 -4.18 4.50
C VAL A 165 8.75 -3.99 4.40
N SER A 166 8.04 -4.14 5.51
CA SER A 166 6.60 -3.92 5.60
C SER A 166 6.30 -2.66 6.41
N LEU A 167 5.56 -1.72 5.83
CA LEU A 167 5.19 -0.46 6.46
C LEU A 167 3.70 -0.50 6.86
N ARG A 168 3.41 -0.56 8.17
CA ARG A 168 2.04 -0.52 8.70
C ARG A 168 1.54 0.90 8.74
N TYR A 169 0.78 1.29 7.72
CA TYR A 169 0.14 2.60 7.70
C TYR A 169 -1.04 2.64 8.66
N PHE A 170 -1.15 3.75 9.39
CA PHE A 170 -2.35 4.08 10.15
C PHE A 170 -3.34 4.84 9.25
N ASN A 171 -4.05 5.87 9.74
CA ASN A 171 -5.04 6.54 8.90
C ASN A 171 -4.37 7.63 8.06
N VAL A 172 -3.94 7.27 6.86
CA VAL A 172 -3.29 8.22 5.94
C VAL A 172 -4.29 9.23 5.42
N TYR A 173 -3.90 10.51 5.40
CA TYR A 173 -4.68 11.61 4.83
C TYR A 173 -3.80 12.53 3.99
N GLY A 174 -4.39 13.30 3.09
CA GLY A 174 -3.67 14.26 2.25
C GLY A 174 -4.21 14.36 0.84
N GLU A 175 -3.39 14.91 -0.05
CA GLU A 175 -3.72 15.15 -1.44
C GLU A 175 -4.06 13.86 -2.18
N ARG A 176 -5.06 13.93 -3.07
CA ARG A 176 -5.59 12.80 -3.85
C ARG A 176 -6.34 11.76 -3.03
N GLN A 177 -6.59 12.01 -1.73
CA GLN A 177 -7.45 11.15 -0.95
C GLN A 177 -8.87 11.17 -1.53
N LEU A 178 -9.48 9.98 -1.62
CA LEU A 178 -10.88 9.89 -2.06
C LEU A 178 -11.80 10.61 -1.08
N LEU A 179 -12.63 11.51 -1.62
CA LEU A 179 -13.61 12.29 -0.83
C LEU A 179 -14.99 11.64 -0.81
N GLU A 180 -15.22 10.65 -1.69
CA GLU A 180 -16.51 9.98 -1.89
C GLU A 180 -16.36 8.46 -1.99
N GLY A 181 -17.50 7.77 -1.86
CA GLY A 181 -17.58 6.31 -2.03
C GLY A 181 -17.19 5.50 -0.80
N ALA A 182 -17.24 4.18 -0.96
CA ALA A 182 -16.98 3.20 0.10
C ALA A 182 -15.53 3.25 0.63
N TYR A 183 -14.63 3.86 -0.12
CA TYR A 183 -13.20 3.97 0.21
C TYR A 183 -12.83 5.30 0.89
N CYS A 184 -13.79 6.18 1.19
CA CYS A 184 -13.55 7.47 1.84
C CYS A 184 -13.34 7.32 3.36
N LEU A 185 -12.27 7.89 3.90
CA LEU A 185 -12.02 7.99 5.35
C LEU A 185 -12.74 9.19 5.95
N VAL A 186 -12.84 9.20 7.29
CA VAL A 186 -13.53 10.26 8.04
C VAL A 186 -13.05 11.67 7.64
N MET A 187 -11.75 11.87 7.44
CA MET A 187 -11.21 13.17 7.00
C MET A 187 -11.74 13.59 5.62
N GLY A 188 -11.77 12.68 4.65
CA GLY A 188 -12.36 12.97 3.33
C GLY A 188 -13.85 13.27 3.42
N ILE A 189 -14.59 12.49 4.23
CA ILE A 189 -16.03 12.74 4.45
C ILE A 189 -16.25 14.15 5.06
N PHE A 190 -15.48 14.53 6.07
CA PHE A 190 -15.61 15.85 6.71
C PHE A 190 -15.24 16.98 5.75
N VAL A 191 -14.18 16.83 4.97
CA VAL A 191 -13.80 17.81 3.93
C VAL A 191 -14.93 17.97 2.92
N GLN A 192 -15.46 16.87 2.39
CA GLN A 192 -16.57 16.91 1.44
C GLN A 192 -17.82 17.56 2.04
N GLN A 193 -18.20 17.18 3.25
CA GLN A 193 -19.35 17.77 3.93
C GLN A 193 -19.16 19.28 4.14
N ARG A 194 -17.97 19.69 4.53
CA ARG A 194 -17.63 21.11 4.71
C ARG A 194 -17.71 21.90 3.39
N LEU A 195 -17.14 21.36 2.31
CA LEU A 195 -17.17 21.97 0.97
C LEU A 195 -18.61 22.13 0.44
N ASN A 196 -19.48 21.19 0.80
CA ASN A 196 -20.90 21.22 0.41
C ASN A 196 -21.80 21.95 1.42
N ASN A 197 -21.23 22.68 2.39
CA ASN A 197 -21.95 23.36 3.46
C ASN A 197 -22.91 22.44 4.25
N LYS A 198 -22.56 21.14 4.37
CA LYS A 198 -23.29 20.17 5.16
C LYS A 198 -22.67 20.02 6.55
N PRO A 199 -23.45 19.72 7.59
CA PRO A 199 -22.89 19.41 8.91
C PRO A 199 -22.03 18.15 8.85
N MET A 200 -20.92 18.16 9.62
CA MET A 200 -20.07 16.97 9.77
C MET A 200 -20.79 15.89 10.55
N THR A 201 -20.84 14.68 10.00
CA THR A 201 -21.56 13.55 10.62
C THR A 201 -20.65 12.83 11.62
N ILE A 202 -21.01 12.89 12.89
CA ILE A 202 -20.38 12.12 13.95
C ILE A 202 -21.22 10.87 14.18
N ARG A 203 -20.57 9.70 14.21
CA ARG A 203 -21.21 8.41 14.53
C ARG A 203 -20.80 8.01 15.95
N GLY A 204 -21.77 7.59 16.78
CA GLY A 204 -21.53 7.29 18.19
C GLY A 204 -21.45 8.54 19.05
N ASP A 205 -20.63 8.52 20.08
CA ASP A 205 -20.48 9.60 21.08
C ASP A 205 -19.48 10.70 20.67
N GLY A 206 -18.71 10.48 19.60
CA GLY A 206 -17.70 11.44 19.13
C GLY A 206 -16.34 11.34 19.84
N GLU A 207 -16.19 10.44 20.80
CA GLU A 207 -14.94 10.24 21.55
C GLU A 207 -13.94 9.31 20.85
N GLN A 208 -14.25 8.84 19.63
CA GLN A 208 -13.37 7.97 18.88
C GLN A 208 -12.07 8.69 18.52
N ARG A 209 -10.96 8.05 18.85
CA ARG A 209 -9.61 8.51 18.53
C ARG A 209 -9.02 7.70 17.41
N ARG A 210 -8.24 8.35 16.55
CA ARG A 210 -7.47 7.72 15.49
C ARG A 210 -6.14 8.41 15.38
N ASP A 211 -5.12 7.64 15.07
CA ASP A 211 -3.83 8.17 14.67
C ASP A 211 -3.85 8.49 13.18
N PHE A 212 -3.42 9.68 12.80
CA PHE A 212 -3.44 10.17 11.43
C PHE A 212 -2.04 10.49 10.95
N THR A 213 -1.66 9.93 9.80
CA THR A 213 -0.36 10.15 9.18
C THR A 213 -0.56 10.91 7.86
N TYR A 214 0.15 12.03 7.69
CA TYR A 214 0.07 12.78 6.45
C TYR A 214 0.76 12.05 5.31
N VAL A 215 0.20 12.12 4.09
CA VAL A 215 0.68 11.31 2.95
C VAL A 215 2.15 11.54 2.62
N SER A 216 2.69 12.76 2.80
CA SER A 216 4.11 13.00 2.56
C SER A 216 5.02 12.24 3.52
N ASP A 217 4.59 12.02 4.78
CA ASP A 217 5.37 11.26 5.76
C ASP A 217 5.38 9.77 5.39
N VAL A 218 4.25 9.26 4.87
CA VAL A 218 4.16 7.91 4.32
C VAL A 218 5.07 7.74 3.10
N VAL A 219 5.10 8.72 2.20
CA VAL A 219 6.00 8.74 1.03
C VAL A 219 7.46 8.74 1.48
N ASP A 220 7.83 9.60 2.42
CA ASP A 220 9.19 9.67 2.95
C ASP A 220 9.59 8.37 3.67
N ALA A 221 8.65 7.72 4.40
CA ALA A 221 8.89 6.41 5.01
C ALA A 221 9.20 5.33 3.96
N ASN A 222 8.44 5.29 2.85
CA ASN A 222 8.72 4.37 1.74
C ASN A 222 10.11 4.58 1.14
N ILE A 223 10.48 5.83 0.87
CA ILE A 223 11.79 6.17 0.30
C ILE A 223 12.92 5.79 1.27
N LYS A 224 12.77 6.12 2.55
CA LYS A 224 13.75 5.74 3.58
C LYS A 224 13.86 4.22 3.71
N ALA A 225 12.74 3.48 3.67
CA ALA A 225 12.72 2.03 3.70
C ALA A 225 13.43 1.42 2.48
N SER A 226 13.33 2.04 1.30
CA SER A 226 14.02 1.56 0.09
C SER A 226 15.53 1.76 0.12
N GLN A 227 16.03 2.71 0.91
CA GLN A 227 17.44 3.15 0.92
C GLN A 227 18.22 2.72 2.16
N SER A 228 17.55 2.42 3.27
CA SER A 228 18.20 2.17 4.55
C SER A 228 18.86 0.80 4.63
N ASP A 229 20.13 0.74 5.02
CA ASP A 229 20.86 -0.50 5.30
C ASP A 229 20.47 -1.16 6.65
N LYS A 230 19.62 -0.50 7.43
CA LYS A 230 19.18 -1.00 8.75
C LYS A 230 17.99 -1.93 8.65
N VAL A 231 17.38 -2.06 7.47
CA VAL A 231 16.20 -2.87 7.20
C VAL A 231 16.38 -3.66 5.92
N GLY A 232 15.59 -4.71 5.72
CA GLY A 232 15.65 -5.57 4.53
C GLY A 232 15.50 -7.06 4.87
N LYS A 233 15.30 -7.38 6.16
CA LYS A 233 15.15 -8.77 6.64
C LYS A 233 13.71 -9.10 7.04
N GLY A 234 12.75 -8.41 6.41
CA GLY A 234 11.32 -8.59 6.70
C GLY A 234 10.85 -7.80 7.92
N GLU A 235 11.52 -6.68 8.24
CA GLU A 235 11.08 -5.82 9.34
C GLU A 235 9.70 -5.23 9.06
N VAL A 236 8.96 -5.05 10.14
CA VAL A 236 7.67 -4.38 10.17
C VAL A 236 7.84 -3.07 10.92
N ILE A 237 7.38 -1.97 10.34
CA ILE A 237 7.54 -0.61 10.88
C ILE A 237 6.20 0.11 10.85
N ASN A 238 5.83 0.73 11.96
CA ASN A 238 4.65 1.61 12.02
C ASN A 238 4.92 2.97 11.38
N VAL A 239 3.93 3.48 10.64
CA VAL A 239 4.01 4.78 9.95
C VAL A 239 2.74 5.59 10.15
#